data_c8a02c532b2257a1f61a3a4e7fc5079d
#
_entry.id   c8a02c532b2257a1f61a3a4e7fc5079d
#
_cell.length_a   1.000
_cell.length_b   1.000
_cell.length_c   1.000
_cell.angle_alpha   90.00
_cell.angle_beta   90.00
_cell.angle_gamma   90.00
#
_symmetry.space_group_name_H-M   'P 1'
#
loop_
_entity.id
_entity.type
_entity.pdbx_description
1 polymer ?
#
loop_
_entity_poly.entity_id
_entity_poly.type
_entity_poly.pdbx_seq_one_letter_code
_entity_poly.pdbx_strand_id
1 'polypeptide(L)' 'MAAEDKPVICEFCKKGRVTRRMEVVAFRQWSDKGYVQCRVMILIGTCDSCNAKSLDPKAEGIFDEAFQQEYEKLP' A
#
# COMPACT_ATOMS: atom_id res chain seq x y z
N MET A 1 -21.38 3.02 4.68
CA MET A 1 -21.27 4.15 5.13
C MET A 1 -20.17 5.08 4.75
N ALA A 2 -20.51 6.28 4.65
CA ALA A 2 -19.65 7.27 4.08
C ALA A 2 -18.67 7.88 5.07
N ALA A 3 -18.55 7.30 6.24
CA ALA A 3 -17.68 7.88 7.26
C ALA A 3 -16.22 7.92 6.83
N GLU A 4 -15.85 7.04 5.92
CA GLU A 4 -14.47 6.99 5.45
C GLU A 4 -14.12 8.10 4.48
N ASP A 5 -15.12 8.82 4.03
CA ASP A 5 -14.90 9.88 3.03
C ASP A 5 -14.40 11.18 3.65
N LYS A 6 -14.24 11.22 4.95
CA LYS A 6 -13.74 12.42 5.59
C LYS A 6 -12.29 12.67 5.16
N PRO A 7 -11.97 13.90 4.73
CA PRO A 7 -10.59 14.19 4.36
C PRO A 7 -9.68 14.06 5.58
N VAL A 8 -8.51 13.49 5.32
CA VAL A 8 -7.51 13.32 6.35
C VAL A 8 -6.45 14.40 6.17
N ILE A 9 -6.13 15.08 7.24
CA ILE A 9 -5.10 16.11 7.19
C ILE A 9 -3.75 15.45 7.26
N CYS A 10 -2.83 15.88 6.41
CA CYS A 10 -1.49 15.31 6.36
C CYS A 10 -0.77 15.54 7.67
N GLU A 11 -0.19 14.47 8.21
CA GLU A 11 0.53 14.55 9.46
C GLU A 11 1.89 15.20 9.32
N PHE A 12 2.42 15.23 8.11
CA PHE A 12 3.76 15.78 7.87
C PHE A 12 3.74 17.28 7.70
N CYS A 13 2.90 17.80 6.83
CA CYS A 13 2.84 19.24 6.59
C CYS A 13 1.71 19.92 7.34
N LYS A 14 0.72 19.16 7.78
CA LYS A 14 -0.44 19.63 8.54
C LYS A 14 -1.28 20.69 7.80
N LYS A 15 -1.05 20.82 6.51
CA LYS A 15 -1.79 21.79 5.70
C LYS A 15 -2.56 21.14 4.56
N GLY A 16 -2.00 20.09 3.97
CA GLY A 16 -2.61 19.43 2.84
C GLY A 16 -3.61 18.37 3.26
N ARG A 17 -4.41 17.95 2.30
CA ARG A 17 -5.37 16.88 2.49
C ARG A 17 -4.83 15.62 1.86
N VAL A 18 -5.07 14.50 2.51
CA VAL A 18 -4.65 13.21 2.00
C VAL A 18 -5.80 12.60 1.22
N THR A 19 -5.56 12.35 -0.06
CA THR A 19 -6.51 11.68 -0.93
C THR A 19 -6.10 10.24 -1.10
N ARG A 20 -7.02 9.32 -0.88
CA ARG A 20 -6.74 7.89 -1.00
C ARG A 20 -7.18 7.37 -2.36
N ARG A 21 -6.32 6.55 -2.95
CA ARG A 21 -6.61 5.92 -4.23
C ARG A 21 -6.10 4.49 -4.22
N MET A 22 -6.81 3.62 -4.92
CA MET A 22 -6.34 2.26 -5.14
C MET A 22 -5.26 2.29 -6.20
N GLU A 23 -4.10 1.76 -5.87
CA GLU A 23 -2.98 1.71 -6.80
C GLU A 23 -2.38 0.33 -6.80
N VAL A 24 -1.88 -0.08 -7.97
CA VAL A 24 -1.19 -1.35 -8.11
C VAL A 24 0.28 -1.13 -7.73
N VAL A 25 0.73 -1.92 -6.77
CA VAL A 25 2.12 -1.87 -6.34
C VAL A 25 2.77 -3.20 -6.67
N ALA A 26 3.86 -3.15 -7.40
CA ALA A 26 4.66 -4.33 -7.70
C ALA A 26 5.90 -4.29 -6.81
N PHE A 27 6.21 -5.42 -6.20
CA PHE A 27 7.39 -5.53 -5.36
C PHE A 27 7.96 -6.92 -5.48
N ARG A 28 9.19 -7.08 -5.05
CA ARG A 28 9.81 -8.39 -5.01
C ARG A 28 10.48 -8.57 -3.66
N GLN A 29 10.51 -9.81 -3.21
CA GLN A 29 11.09 -10.13 -1.92
C GLN A 29 11.96 -11.36 -2.05
N TRP A 30 13.09 -11.34 -1.39
CA TRP A 30 14.03 -12.45 -1.42
C TRP A 30 13.51 -13.59 -0.55
N SER A 31 13.66 -14.80 -1.03
CA SER A 31 13.28 -16.00 -0.29
C SER A 31 14.29 -17.10 -0.57
N ASP A 32 14.09 -18.24 0.09
CA ASP A 32 14.96 -19.39 -0.13
C ASP A 32 14.81 -19.98 -1.54
N LYS A 33 13.75 -19.59 -2.25
CA LYS A 33 13.53 -19.99 -3.65
C LYS A 33 13.92 -18.90 -4.63
N GLY A 34 14.59 -17.85 -4.16
CA GLY A 34 14.96 -16.71 -4.98
C GLY A 34 14.00 -15.55 -4.79
N TYR A 35 14.04 -14.61 -5.73
CA TYR A 35 13.14 -13.47 -5.66
C TYR A 35 11.72 -13.88 -6.00
N VAL A 36 10.79 -13.46 -5.16
CA VAL A 36 9.37 -13.67 -5.40
C VAL A 36 8.78 -12.33 -5.85
N GLN A 37 8.28 -12.30 -7.08
CA GLN A 37 7.68 -11.08 -7.62
C GLN A 37 6.21 -11.05 -7.28
N CYS A 38 5.78 -9.97 -6.66
CA CYS A 38 4.41 -9.82 -6.20
C CYS A 38 3.79 -8.55 -6.76
N ARG A 39 2.49 -8.57 -6.87
CA ARG A 39 1.73 -7.41 -7.31
C ARG A 39 0.45 -7.35 -6.49
N VAL A 40 0.21 -6.20 -5.89
CA VAL A 40 -0.96 -6.01 -5.04
C VAL A 40 -1.65 -4.71 -5.39
N MET A 41 -2.93 -4.64 -5.07
CA MET A 41 -3.70 -3.43 -5.22
C MET A 41 -4.03 -2.95 -3.81
N ILE A 42 -3.51 -1.79 -3.45
CA ILE A 42 -3.68 -1.25 -2.10
C ILE A 42 -4.11 0.21 -2.16
N LEU A 43 -4.65 0.66 -1.05
CA LEU A 43 -5.11 2.03 -0.90
C LEU A 43 -3.93 2.88 -0.44
N ILE A 44 -3.58 3.86 -1.24
CA ILE A 44 -2.47 4.76 -0.93
C ILE A 44 -3.01 6.18 -0.79
N GLY A 45 -2.66 6.81 0.33
CA GLY A 45 -2.99 8.20 0.56
C GLY A 45 -1.87 9.11 0.11
N THR A 46 -2.22 10.17 -0.60
CA THR A 46 -1.25 11.16 -1.08
C THR A 46 -1.69 12.54 -0.64
N CYS A 47 -0.76 13.27 -0.03
CA CYS A 47 -1.02 14.66 0.36
C CYS A 47 -0.98 15.56 -0.87
N ASP A 48 -1.93 16.49 -0.98
CA ASP A 48 -1.98 17.38 -2.12
C ASP A 48 -1.05 18.59 -1.97
N SER A 49 -0.41 18.74 -0.84
CA SER A 49 0.48 19.86 -0.56
C SER A 49 1.95 19.44 -0.60
N CYS A 50 2.32 18.44 0.18
CA CYS A 50 3.72 18.01 0.27
C CYS A 50 3.99 16.73 -0.50
N ASN A 51 2.98 16.11 -1.10
CA ASN A 51 3.09 14.86 -1.86
C ASN A 51 3.55 13.67 -1.03
N ALA A 52 3.46 13.76 0.28
CA ALA A 52 3.79 12.64 1.14
C ALA A 52 2.79 11.51 0.90
N LYS A 53 3.29 10.29 0.84
CA LYS A 53 2.45 9.12 0.64
C LYS A 53 2.38 8.29 1.91
N SER A 54 1.21 7.75 2.16
CA SER A 54 1.00 6.90 3.31
C SER A 54 0.25 5.65 2.90
N LEU A 55 0.56 4.57 3.59
CA LEU A 55 -0.09 3.29 3.33
C LEU A 55 -1.14 3.01 4.39
N ASP A 56 -2.19 2.31 3.97
CA ASP A 56 -3.19 1.82 4.90
C ASP A 56 -2.53 0.82 5.86
N PRO A 57 -2.89 0.84 7.15
CA PRO A 57 -2.33 -0.15 8.08
C PRO A 57 -2.56 -1.60 7.67
N LYS A 58 -3.59 -1.85 6.87
CA LYS A 58 -3.87 -3.20 6.37
C LYS A 58 -2.92 -3.61 5.25
N ALA A 59 -2.13 -2.69 4.72
CA ALA A 59 -1.26 -3.01 3.59
C ALA A 59 -0.24 -4.08 3.93
N GLU A 60 0.27 -4.10 5.15
CA GLU A 60 1.23 -5.12 5.55
C GLU A 60 0.66 -6.51 5.40
N GLY A 61 -0.57 -6.72 5.84
CA GLY A 61 -1.22 -8.02 5.68
C GLY A 61 -1.42 -8.39 4.22
N ILE A 62 -1.72 -7.40 3.39
CA ILE A 62 -1.89 -7.62 1.96
C ILE A 62 -0.56 -8.03 1.32
N PHE A 63 0.53 -7.38 1.70
CA PHE A 63 1.85 -7.73 1.20
C PHE A 63 2.23 -9.15 1.61
N ASP A 64 2.03 -9.51 2.87
CA ASP A 64 2.36 -10.83 3.36
C ASP A 64 1.57 -11.91 2.64
N GLU A 65 0.27 -11.68 2.47
CA GLU A 65 -0.60 -12.65 1.81
C GLU A 65 -0.20 -12.81 0.35
N ALA A 66 0.11 -11.72 -0.33
CA ALA A 66 0.54 -11.79 -1.72
C ALA A 66 1.85 -12.54 -1.84
N PHE A 67 2.79 -12.29 -0.94
CA PHE A 67 4.06 -13.00 -0.93
C PHE A 67 3.84 -14.50 -0.76
N GLN A 68 3.01 -14.89 0.20
CA GLN A 68 2.73 -16.29 0.45
C GLN A 68 2.14 -16.99 -0.76
N GLN A 69 1.18 -16.35 -1.40
CA GLN A 69 0.54 -16.91 -2.58
C GLN A 69 1.51 -17.11 -3.72
N GLU A 70 2.36 -16.13 -3.99
CA GLU A 70 3.34 -16.26 -5.07
C GLU A 70 4.44 -17.23 -4.72
N TYR A 71 4.84 -17.27 -3.46
CA TYR A 71 5.85 -18.19 -2.99
C TYR A 71 5.40 -19.65 -3.18
N GLU A 72 4.15 -19.93 -2.88
CA GLU A 72 3.61 -21.29 -3.02
C GLU A 72 3.52 -21.75 -4.47
N LYS A 73 3.48 -20.82 -5.40
CA LYS A 73 3.45 -21.17 -6.82
C LYS A 73 4.82 -21.57 -7.35
N LEU A 74 5.87 -21.27 -6.63
CA LEU A 74 7.22 -21.59 -7.07
C LEU A 74 7.50 -23.07 -6.87
N PRO A 75 8.28 -23.69 -7.78
CA PRO A 75 8.63 -25.10 -7.66
C PRO A 75 9.57 -25.37 -6.50
#